data_db1d3553a0648d9e1b29bc082afb816f
#
_entry.id   db1d3553a0648d9e1b29bc082afb816f
#
_cell.length_a   1.000
_cell.length_b   1.000
_cell.length_c   1.000
_cell.angle_alpha   90.00
_cell.angle_beta   90.00
_cell.angle_gamma   90.00
#
_symmetry.space_group_name_H-M   'P 1'
#
loop_
_entity.id
_entity.type
_entity.pdbx_description
1 polymer ?
#
loop_
_entity_poly.entity_id
_entity_poly.type
_entity_poly.pdbx_seq_one_letter_code
_entity_poly.pdbx_strand_id
1 'polypeptide(L)'
;MENKPFHKYRSVWEHAELMERLRRIRHVALDMDGTIYMGMSLFPYTQAFLHGLKEQGIGYSFLTNNPSKSIADYLHKLDTLGIRASRDEMYTTALATIDYIKTHHPAAKRLFLLGTPSMISEFEAAGFESCADSALS
;
A
#
# COMPACT_ATOMS: atom_id res chain seq x y z
N MET A 1 -7.71 -29.73 29.43
CA MET A 1 -7.52 -28.66 28.41
C MET A 1 -8.83 -28.49 27.66
N GLU A 2 -9.64 -27.54 28.06
CA GLU A 2 -10.91 -27.26 27.42
C GLU A 2 -10.68 -26.60 26.06
N ASN A 3 -11.11 -27.30 25.04
CA ASN A 3 -11.16 -26.85 23.65
C ASN A 3 -12.22 -25.75 23.57
N LYS A 4 -11.82 -24.47 23.71
CA LYS A 4 -12.74 -23.36 23.53
C LYS A 4 -13.09 -23.27 22.04
N PRO A 5 -14.34 -23.49 21.67
CA PRO A 5 -14.70 -23.46 20.24
C PRO A 5 -14.54 -22.05 19.69
N PHE A 6 -14.06 -21.97 18.46
CA PHE A 6 -13.93 -20.77 17.62
C PHE A 6 -15.27 -20.07 17.30
N HIS A 7 -16.29 -20.30 18.09
CA HIS A 7 -17.66 -19.82 17.92
C HIS A 7 -17.94 -18.42 18.47
N LYS A 8 -16.93 -17.54 18.57
CA LYS A 8 -17.17 -16.19 19.07
C LYS A 8 -17.16 -15.09 18.01
N TYR A 9 -16.97 -15.45 16.77
CA TYR A 9 -17.25 -14.54 15.66
C TYR A 9 -18.65 -14.86 15.12
N ARG A 10 -19.70 -14.36 15.81
CA ARG A 10 -20.99 -14.17 15.14
C ARG A 10 -20.69 -13.51 13.81
N SER A 11 -21.24 -14.03 12.73
CA SER A 11 -20.91 -13.52 11.40
C SER A 11 -21.09 -12.01 11.42
N VAL A 12 -20.08 -11.30 10.89
CA VAL A 12 -20.07 -9.83 10.77
C VAL A 12 -21.41 -9.31 10.23
N TRP A 13 -22.10 -10.13 9.47
CA TRP A 13 -23.39 -9.88 8.81
C TRP A 13 -24.61 -9.81 9.75
N GLU A 14 -24.48 -10.27 10.99
CA GLU A 14 -25.59 -10.27 11.97
C GLU A 14 -25.71 -8.95 12.75
N HIS A 15 -24.80 -8.00 12.56
CA HIS A 15 -24.82 -6.70 13.22
C HIS A 15 -25.32 -5.62 12.26
N ALA A 16 -26.60 -5.26 12.38
CA ALA A 16 -27.23 -4.23 11.56
C ALA A 16 -26.43 -2.90 11.54
N GLU A 17 -25.88 -2.51 12.69
CA GLU A 17 -25.02 -1.32 12.81
C GLU A 17 -23.74 -1.44 12.00
N LEU A 18 -23.07 -2.60 12.02
CA LEU A 18 -21.86 -2.82 11.24
C LEU A 18 -22.15 -2.81 9.74
N MET A 19 -23.24 -3.43 9.31
CA MET A 19 -23.71 -3.40 7.92
C MET A 19 -23.98 -1.98 7.46
N GLU A 20 -24.61 -1.15 8.29
CA GLU A 20 -24.86 0.24 7.97
C GLU A 20 -23.55 1.04 7.83
N ARG A 21 -22.56 0.79 8.70
CA ARG A 21 -21.22 1.39 8.58
C ARG A 21 -20.50 0.94 7.32
N LEU A 22 -20.55 -0.35 6.97
CA LEU A 22 -19.94 -0.90 5.75
C LEU A 22 -20.54 -0.28 4.48
N ARG A 23 -21.86 -0.02 4.46
CA ARG A 23 -22.52 0.66 3.31
C ARG A 23 -22.04 2.10 3.08
N ARG A 24 -21.43 2.72 4.08
CA ARG A 24 -20.89 4.09 3.98
C ARG A 24 -19.45 4.14 3.46
N ILE A 25 -18.79 3.00 3.32
CA ILE A 25 -17.43 2.94 2.79
C ILE A 25 -17.44 3.43 1.35
N ARG A 26 -16.52 4.33 1.04
CA ARG A 26 -16.31 4.87 -0.31
C ARG A 26 -14.92 4.59 -0.83
N HIS A 27 -14.01 4.18 0.04
CA HIS A 27 -12.64 3.87 -0.31
C HIS A 27 -12.07 2.79 0.62
N VAL A 28 -11.25 1.90 0.07
CA VAL A 28 -10.60 0.81 0.81
C VAL A 28 -9.09 0.91 0.63
N ALA A 29 -8.35 0.90 1.72
CA ALA A 29 -6.91 0.78 1.73
C ALA A 29 -6.53 -0.71 1.83
N LEU A 30 -5.78 -1.21 0.86
CA LEU A 30 -5.44 -2.62 0.70
C LEU A 30 -3.93 -2.82 0.88
N ASP A 31 -3.53 -3.60 1.85
CA ASP A 31 -2.18 -4.17 1.87
C ASP A 31 -2.00 -5.16 0.72
N MET A 32 -0.77 -5.38 0.28
CA MET A 32 -0.50 -6.17 -0.92
C MET A 32 0.05 -7.56 -0.60
N ASP A 33 1.28 -7.64 -0.08
CA ASP A 33 1.93 -8.92 0.20
C ASP A 33 1.23 -9.67 1.33
N GLY A 34 0.70 -10.86 1.05
CA GLY A 34 -0.08 -11.65 2.02
C GLY A 34 -1.56 -11.28 2.09
N THR A 35 -2.01 -10.24 1.39
CA THR A 35 -3.41 -9.77 1.38
C THR A 35 -4.07 -9.97 0.02
N ILE A 36 -3.45 -9.52 -1.07
CA ILE A 36 -4.00 -9.69 -2.43
C ILE A 36 -3.20 -10.68 -3.27
N TYR A 37 -1.94 -10.93 -2.92
CA TYR A 37 -1.09 -11.94 -3.54
C TYR A 37 -0.08 -12.52 -2.54
N MET A 38 0.52 -13.66 -2.88
CA MET A 38 1.68 -14.21 -2.23
C MET A 38 2.75 -14.51 -3.30
N GLY A 39 3.93 -13.90 -3.19
CA GLY A 39 4.96 -13.99 -4.22
C GLY A 39 4.46 -13.52 -5.57
N MET A 40 4.39 -14.42 -6.56
CA MET A 40 3.88 -14.16 -7.91
C MET A 40 2.53 -14.82 -8.18
N SER A 41 1.73 -15.09 -7.14
CA SER A 41 0.42 -15.72 -7.27
C SER A 41 -0.65 -14.88 -6.58
N LEU A 42 -1.72 -14.54 -7.29
CA LEU A 42 -2.90 -13.91 -6.70
C LEU A 42 -3.64 -14.90 -5.80
N PHE A 43 -4.23 -14.39 -4.73
CA PHE A 43 -5.24 -15.17 -4.03
C PHE A 43 -6.51 -15.33 -4.89
N PRO A 44 -7.23 -16.46 -4.79
CA PRO A 44 -8.37 -16.73 -5.65
C PRO A 44 -9.49 -15.69 -5.62
N TYR A 45 -9.62 -14.98 -4.50
CA TYR A 45 -10.65 -13.96 -4.30
C TYR A 45 -10.26 -12.56 -4.81
N THR A 46 -8.98 -12.30 -5.08
CA THR A 46 -8.46 -10.94 -5.31
C THR A 46 -9.15 -10.25 -6.49
N GLN A 47 -9.20 -10.88 -7.65
CA GLN A 47 -9.79 -10.25 -8.84
C GLN A 47 -11.29 -10.00 -8.67
N ALA A 48 -12.02 -10.98 -8.12
CA ALA A 48 -13.46 -10.83 -7.87
C ALA A 48 -13.74 -9.70 -6.84
N PHE A 49 -12.91 -9.58 -5.82
CA PHE A 49 -13.03 -8.53 -4.81
C PHE A 49 -12.78 -7.14 -5.41
N LEU A 50 -11.68 -6.94 -6.15
CA LEU A 50 -11.37 -5.66 -6.80
C LEU A 50 -12.43 -5.27 -7.82
N HIS A 51 -12.94 -6.25 -8.58
CA HIS A 51 -14.04 -6.03 -9.52
C HIS A 51 -15.31 -5.58 -8.80
N GLY A 52 -15.69 -6.27 -7.72
CA GLY A 52 -16.85 -5.92 -6.91
C GLY A 52 -16.79 -4.52 -6.28
N LEU A 53 -15.60 -4.07 -5.87
CA LEU A 53 -15.40 -2.69 -5.40
C LEU A 53 -15.70 -1.68 -6.52
N LYS A 54 -15.17 -1.92 -7.72
CA LYS A 54 -15.40 -1.05 -8.90
C LYS A 54 -16.87 -0.99 -9.29
N GLU A 55 -17.56 -2.13 -9.31
CA GLU A 55 -19.00 -2.19 -9.62
C GLU A 55 -19.85 -1.40 -8.64
N GLN A 56 -19.43 -1.35 -7.38
CA GLN A 56 -20.12 -0.58 -6.34
C GLN A 56 -19.67 0.88 -6.25
N GLY A 57 -18.77 1.33 -7.13
CA GLY A 57 -18.23 2.68 -7.10
C GLY A 57 -17.36 2.97 -5.87
N ILE A 58 -16.78 1.92 -5.26
CA ILE A 58 -15.87 2.05 -4.13
C ILE A 58 -14.44 2.13 -4.65
N GLY A 59 -13.75 3.23 -4.37
CA GLY A 59 -12.34 3.39 -4.69
C GLY A 59 -11.45 2.51 -3.81
N TYR A 60 -10.22 2.24 -4.26
CA TYR A 60 -9.23 1.58 -3.44
C TYR A 60 -7.82 2.11 -3.70
N SER A 61 -6.95 1.95 -2.72
CA SER A 61 -5.52 2.22 -2.84
C SER A 61 -4.73 1.03 -2.33
N PHE A 62 -3.63 0.74 -2.99
CA PHE A 62 -2.67 -0.27 -2.57
C PHE A 62 -1.65 0.36 -1.63
N LEU A 63 -1.51 -0.21 -0.45
CA LEU A 63 -0.53 0.20 0.54
C LEU A 63 0.60 -0.83 0.61
N THR A 64 1.82 -0.36 0.86
CA THR A 64 2.93 -1.23 1.18
C THR A 64 3.86 -0.58 2.19
N ASN A 65 4.29 -1.35 3.18
CA ASN A 65 5.32 -0.98 4.13
C ASN A 65 6.72 -1.49 3.73
N ASN A 66 6.84 -2.15 2.58
CA ASN A 66 8.12 -2.64 2.09
C ASN A 66 8.86 -1.54 1.32
N PRO A 67 9.96 -0.99 1.85
CA PRO A 67 10.68 0.13 1.24
C PRO A 67 11.64 -0.32 0.12
N SER A 68 11.74 -1.62 -0.18
CA SER A 68 12.76 -2.16 -1.09
C SER A 68 12.46 -1.96 -2.57
N LYS A 69 11.25 -1.50 -2.91
CA LYS A 69 10.78 -1.36 -4.30
C LYS A 69 10.19 0.02 -4.55
N SER A 70 10.32 0.50 -5.78
CA SER A 70 9.64 1.71 -6.24
C SER A 70 8.18 1.45 -6.59
N ILE A 71 7.41 2.53 -6.76
CA ILE A 71 6.05 2.45 -7.29
C ILE A 71 6.04 1.76 -8.66
N ALA A 72 7.01 2.07 -9.53
CA ALA A 72 7.11 1.46 -10.85
C ALA A 72 7.28 -0.07 -10.77
N ASP A 73 8.10 -0.56 -9.83
CA ASP A 73 8.28 -1.99 -9.60
C ASP A 73 6.96 -2.67 -9.17
N TYR A 74 6.20 -2.01 -8.29
CA TYR A 74 4.91 -2.53 -7.84
C TYR A 74 3.86 -2.52 -8.94
N LEU A 75 3.77 -1.44 -9.72
CA LEU A 75 2.86 -1.37 -10.88
C LEU A 75 3.17 -2.46 -11.90
N HIS A 76 4.44 -2.68 -12.21
CA HIS A 76 4.86 -3.76 -13.09
C HIS A 76 4.49 -5.14 -12.54
N LYS A 77 4.71 -5.36 -11.23
CA LYS A 77 4.31 -6.62 -10.57
C LYS A 77 2.80 -6.84 -10.64
N LEU A 78 2.01 -5.81 -10.31
CA LEU A 78 0.55 -5.89 -10.36
C LEU A 78 0.05 -6.19 -11.77
N ASP A 79 0.61 -5.53 -12.78
CA ASP A 79 0.28 -5.78 -14.20
C ASP A 79 0.60 -7.23 -14.61
N THR A 80 1.78 -7.73 -14.21
CA THR A 80 2.16 -9.15 -14.43
C THR A 80 1.18 -10.13 -13.78
N LEU A 81 0.60 -9.75 -12.64
CA LEU A 81 -0.42 -10.52 -11.93
C LEU A 81 -1.85 -10.32 -12.51
N GLY A 82 -2.00 -9.49 -13.54
CA GLY A 82 -3.29 -9.21 -14.18
C GLY A 82 -4.13 -8.16 -13.44
N ILE A 83 -3.51 -7.35 -12.57
CA ILE A 83 -4.16 -6.23 -11.90
C ILE A 83 -3.65 -4.93 -12.52
N ARG A 84 -4.53 -4.21 -13.20
CA ARG A 84 -4.23 -2.87 -13.70
C ARG A 84 -4.41 -1.86 -12.58
N ALA A 85 -3.31 -1.22 -12.20
CA ALA A 85 -3.27 -0.17 -11.19
C ALA A 85 -2.59 1.07 -11.76
N SER A 86 -2.99 2.24 -11.26
CA SER A 86 -2.34 3.52 -11.57
C SER A 86 -1.42 3.98 -10.44
N ARG A 87 -0.55 4.94 -10.73
CA ARG A 87 0.32 5.54 -9.72
C ARG A 87 -0.48 6.16 -8.56
N ASP A 88 -1.63 6.75 -8.85
CA ASP A 88 -2.48 7.43 -7.87
C ASP A 88 -3.20 6.44 -6.93
N GLU A 89 -3.25 5.16 -7.31
CA GLU A 89 -3.77 4.08 -6.47
C GLU A 89 -2.70 3.46 -5.57
N MET A 90 -1.43 3.88 -5.70
CA MET A 90 -0.30 3.35 -4.93
C MET A 90 0.12 4.29 -3.82
N TYR A 91 0.30 3.77 -2.60
CA TYR A 91 0.86 4.52 -1.48
C TYR A 91 1.93 3.69 -0.76
N THR A 92 3.17 4.13 -0.89
CA THR A 92 4.35 3.45 -0.33
C THR A 92 4.87 4.18 0.90
N THR A 93 5.70 3.52 1.70
CA THR A 93 6.40 4.18 2.81
C THR A 93 7.30 5.33 2.34
N ALA A 94 7.89 5.21 1.15
CA ALA A 94 8.68 6.29 0.56
C ALA A 94 7.81 7.52 0.29
N LEU A 95 6.63 7.36 -0.34
CA LEU A 95 5.70 8.47 -0.55
C LEU A 95 5.24 9.10 0.78
N ALA A 96 4.85 8.27 1.75
CA ALA A 96 4.43 8.76 3.06
C ALA A 96 5.53 9.60 3.73
N THR A 97 6.79 9.15 3.63
CA THR A 97 7.95 9.87 4.18
C THR A 97 8.21 11.17 3.42
N ILE A 98 8.13 11.15 2.10
CA ILE A 98 8.29 12.33 1.24
C ILE A 98 7.23 13.37 1.58
N ASP A 99 5.97 12.98 1.69
CA ASP A 99 4.86 13.88 2.04
C ASP A 99 5.04 14.46 3.44
N TYR A 100 5.46 13.64 4.39
CA TYR A 100 5.75 14.09 5.74
C TYR A 100 6.86 15.15 5.77
N ILE A 101 7.99 14.88 5.10
CA ILE A 101 9.13 15.80 5.06
C ILE A 101 8.73 17.11 4.37
N LYS A 102 8.05 17.05 3.24
CA LYS A 102 7.58 18.26 2.52
C LYS A 102 6.64 19.11 3.35
N THR A 103 5.80 18.47 4.16
CA THR A 103 4.81 19.17 5.00
C THR A 103 5.43 19.75 6.25
N HIS A 104 6.26 18.99 6.96
CA HIS A 104 6.76 19.38 8.28
C HIS A 104 8.16 19.97 8.25
N HIS A 105 8.94 19.70 7.20
CA HIS A 105 10.32 20.17 7.03
C HIS A 105 10.53 20.74 5.62
N PRO A 106 9.77 21.76 5.19
CA PRO A 106 9.78 22.24 3.79
C PRO A 106 11.14 22.82 3.35
N ALA A 107 11.99 23.20 4.30
CA ALA A 107 13.36 23.67 4.02
C ALA A 107 14.36 22.52 3.77
N ALA A 108 14.03 21.28 4.11
CA ALA A 108 14.91 20.15 3.89
C ALA A 108 15.02 19.85 2.40
N LYS A 109 16.25 19.91 1.86
CA LYS A 109 16.57 19.60 0.46
C LYS A 109 17.49 18.41 0.32
N ARG A 110 18.33 18.17 1.32
CA ARG A 110 19.34 17.12 1.33
C ARG A 110 19.02 16.08 2.40
N LEU A 111 19.05 14.81 2.03
CA LEU A 111 18.73 13.70 2.90
C LEU A 111 19.84 12.64 2.85
N PHE A 112 20.20 12.11 4.00
CA PHE A 112 20.96 10.87 4.05
C PHE A 112 19.99 9.70 3.91
N LEU A 113 20.05 8.98 2.78
CA LEU A 113 19.14 7.90 2.45
C LEU A 113 19.88 6.56 2.54
N LEU A 114 19.42 5.71 3.44
CA LEU A 114 19.86 4.32 3.54
C LEU A 114 18.77 3.39 3.01
N GLY A 115 18.96 2.87 1.82
CA GLY A 115 17.97 2.03 1.16
C GLY A 115 18.44 1.50 -0.20
N THR A 116 17.51 0.92 -0.94
CA THR A 116 17.78 0.42 -2.29
C THR A 116 17.92 1.58 -3.30
N PRO A 117 18.64 1.39 -4.42
CA PRO A 117 18.68 2.38 -5.49
C PRO A 117 17.29 2.82 -5.97
N SER A 118 16.34 1.89 -6.03
CA SER A 118 14.96 2.14 -6.42
C SER A 118 14.25 3.10 -5.46
N MET A 119 14.43 2.92 -4.14
CA MET A 119 13.90 3.84 -3.13
C MET A 119 14.57 5.22 -3.22
N ILE A 120 15.90 5.26 -3.35
CA ILE A 120 16.65 6.53 -3.46
C ILE A 120 16.14 7.34 -4.66
N SER A 121 15.96 6.70 -5.81
CA SER A 121 15.42 7.35 -7.02
C SER A 121 14.03 7.98 -6.81
N GLU A 122 13.18 7.43 -5.94
CA GLU A 122 11.88 8.04 -5.64
C GLU A 122 12.04 9.36 -4.87
N PHE A 123 12.97 9.44 -3.93
CA PHE A 123 13.26 10.68 -3.20
C PHE A 123 13.88 11.74 -4.11
N GLU A 124 14.82 11.33 -5.01
CA GLU A 124 15.42 12.22 -5.98
C GLU A 124 14.38 12.76 -6.97
N ALA A 125 13.47 11.91 -7.47
CA ALA A 125 12.36 12.31 -8.32
C ALA A 125 11.39 13.27 -7.60
N ALA A 126 11.32 13.21 -6.27
CA ALA A 126 10.54 14.12 -5.43
C ALA A 126 11.25 15.46 -5.18
N GLY A 127 12.52 15.64 -5.65
CA GLY A 127 13.30 16.85 -5.55
C GLY A 127 14.24 16.92 -4.34
N PHE A 128 14.56 15.78 -3.70
CA PHE A 128 15.57 15.70 -2.66
C PHE A 128 16.93 15.31 -3.24
N GLU A 129 18.01 15.80 -2.65
CA GLU A 129 19.36 15.40 -2.94
C GLU A 129 19.81 14.33 -1.94
N SER A 130 20.35 13.21 -2.43
CA SER A 130 20.94 12.18 -1.57
C SER A 130 22.39 12.55 -1.19
N CYS A 131 22.71 12.46 0.12
CA CYS A 131 24.04 12.77 0.66
C CYS A 131 24.86 11.51 0.92
N ALA A 132 24.73 10.45 0.16
CA ALA A 132 25.31 9.16 0.50
C ALA A 132 26.85 9.13 0.64
N ASP A 133 27.61 10.07 0.05
CA ASP A 133 29.07 9.92 -0.09
C ASP A 133 29.97 11.04 0.47
N SER A 134 29.44 12.11 1.04
CA SER A 134 30.30 13.23 1.46
C SER A 134 30.65 13.29 2.94
N ALA A 135 30.19 12.35 3.74
CA ALA A 135 30.37 12.40 5.22
C ALA A 135 31.36 11.33 5.75
N LEU A 136 32.00 10.54 4.90
CA LEU A 136 32.97 9.50 5.28
C LEU A 136 34.37 9.74 4.68
N SER A 137 34.67 10.97 4.26
CA SER A 137 36.03 11.37 3.83
C SER A 137 36.69 12.21 4.89
#